data_ffbce34e4032bc64476c8cca038777e0
#
_entry.id   ffbce34e4032bc64476c8cca038777e0
#
_cell.length_a   1.000
_cell.length_b   1.000
_cell.length_c   1.000
_cell.angle_alpha   90.00
_cell.angle_beta   90.00
_cell.angle_gamma   90.00
#
_symmetry.space_group_name_H-M   'P 1'
#
loop_
_entity.id
_entity.type
_entity.pdbx_description
1 polymer ?
#
loop_
_entity_poly.entity_id
_entity_poly.type
_entity_poly.pdbx_seq_one_letter_code
_entity_poly.pdbx_strand_id
1 'polypeptide(L)'
;MTPFEKKLHDRSGAVCEISGATEDLVVYTVTPKTTESLENCILISKKLKDQIDNPESTDPNDWRGLSDSMWNEHLPVQIVSWRMLARLKNHDLLEMMYLDEEALEWAKATGEGEEDEGKIIHKDCNGNILNDGDSVVLIKDLDVKGANFTAKRGAAVHNIKLVWDNAEQIEGRVEGQHIVILTQYVKKTK
;
A
#
# COMPACT_ATOMS: atom_id res chain seq x y z
N MET A 1 29.24 21.43 5.37
CA MET A 1 29.11 20.01 5.74
C MET A 1 29.48 19.86 7.22
N THR A 2 28.53 19.40 8.01
CA THR A 2 28.75 19.13 9.45
C THR A 2 29.61 17.87 9.65
N PRO A 3 30.23 17.67 10.84
CA PRO A 3 30.95 16.43 11.14
C PRO A 3 30.08 15.18 10.99
N PHE A 4 28.76 15.31 11.22
CA PHE A 4 27.79 14.25 11.04
C PHE A 4 27.56 13.95 9.54
N GLU A 5 27.30 14.97 8.75
CA GLU A 5 27.14 14.82 7.29
C GLU A 5 28.36 14.16 6.65
N LYS A 6 29.58 14.55 7.10
CA LYS A 6 30.80 13.92 6.60
C LYS A 6 30.84 12.42 6.88
N LYS A 7 30.49 12.01 8.11
CA LYS A 7 30.43 10.58 8.46
C LYS A 7 29.39 9.82 7.63
N LEU A 8 28.26 10.46 7.35
CA LEU A 8 27.21 9.87 6.52
C LEU A 8 27.66 9.73 5.06
N HIS A 9 28.35 10.74 4.53
CA HIS A 9 28.97 10.66 3.20
C HIS A 9 30.07 9.58 3.13
N ASP A 10 30.89 9.46 4.17
CA ASP A 10 31.92 8.40 4.24
C ASP A 10 31.28 7.01 4.27
N ARG A 11 30.15 6.84 5.01
CA ARG A 11 29.40 5.59 5.08
C ARG A 11 28.79 5.19 3.73
N SER A 12 28.17 6.14 3.05
CA SER A 12 27.48 5.90 1.78
C SER A 12 28.40 5.83 0.57
N GLY A 13 29.70 6.19 0.73
CA GLY A 13 30.60 6.40 -0.40
C GLY A 13 30.27 7.63 -1.25
N ALA A 14 29.63 8.63 -0.64
CA ALA A 14 29.15 9.86 -1.29
C ALA A 14 28.15 9.60 -2.44
N VAL A 15 27.32 8.57 -2.29
CA VAL A 15 26.23 8.25 -3.22
C VAL A 15 24.91 8.11 -2.47
N CYS A 16 23.80 8.23 -3.19
CA CYS A 16 22.47 7.92 -2.66
C CYS A 16 22.41 6.45 -2.25
N GLU A 17 22.09 6.18 -0.99
CA GLU A 17 22.07 4.81 -0.43
C GLU A 17 20.93 3.95 -0.98
N ILE A 18 19.99 4.55 -1.73
CA ILE A 18 18.89 3.83 -2.40
C ILE A 18 19.17 3.62 -3.89
N SER A 19 19.51 4.69 -4.62
CA SER A 19 19.61 4.66 -6.09
C SER A 19 21.05 4.63 -6.63
N GLY A 20 22.06 4.90 -5.78
CA GLY A 20 23.43 5.05 -6.20
C GLY A 20 23.73 6.36 -6.94
N ALA A 21 22.81 7.30 -7.01
CA ALA A 21 23.01 8.61 -7.62
C ALA A 21 24.07 9.41 -6.88
N THR A 22 24.87 10.20 -7.60
CA THR A 22 25.99 10.98 -7.04
C THR A 22 25.68 12.48 -6.94
N GLU A 23 24.57 12.92 -7.52
CA GLU A 23 24.18 14.33 -7.58
C GLU A 23 23.02 14.65 -6.65
N ASP A 24 22.96 15.90 -6.22
CA ASP A 24 21.86 16.45 -5.39
C ASP A 24 21.58 15.60 -4.13
N LEU A 25 22.61 15.18 -3.43
CA LEU A 25 22.50 14.38 -2.22
C LEU A 25 22.11 15.24 -1.03
N VAL A 26 21.15 14.74 -0.26
CA VAL A 26 20.66 15.38 0.98
C VAL A 26 20.59 14.35 2.10
N VAL A 27 20.71 14.84 3.34
CA VAL A 27 20.46 14.02 4.52
C VAL A 27 18.95 13.89 4.73
N TYR A 28 18.49 12.67 4.94
CA TYR A 28 17.11 12.37 5.29
C TYR A 28 17.05 11.63 6.62
N THR A 29 16.45 12.28 7.62
CA THR A 29 16.13 11.63 8.89
C THR A 29 14.87 10.81 8.74
N VAL A 30 14.98 9.51 8.94
CA VAL A 30 13.87 8.57 8.70
C VAL A 30 12.83 8.69 9.82
N THR A 31 11.68 9.23 9.47
CA THR A 31 10.56 9.46 10.41
C THR A 31 10.10 8.16 11.09
N PRO A 32 9.57 8.18 12.32
CA PRO A 32 9.31 9.33 13.17
C PRO A 32 10.53 9.81 13.98
N LYS A 33 11.72 9.27 13.70
CA LYS A 33 12.94 9.72 14.36
C LYS A 33 13.21 11.19 13.99
N THR A 34 13.69 11.96 14.95
CA THR A 34 13.98 13.40 14.78
C THR A 34 15.43 13.74 15.03
N THR A 35 16.18 12.81 15.61
CA THR A 35 17.60 13.00 15.95
C THR A 35 18.47 12.62 14.76
N GLU A 36 19.32 13.55 14.32
CA GLU A 36 20.33 13.28 13.30
C GLU A 36 21.44 12.39 13.86
N SER A 37 21.45 11.14 13.40
CA SER A 37 22.47 10.15 13.73
C SER A 37 22.64 9.18 12.56
N LEU A 38 23.75 8.45 12.55
CA LEU A 38 23.99 7.41 11.54
C LEU A 38 22.94 6.28 11.60
N GLU A 39 22.33 6.10 12.76
CA GLU A 39 21.31 5.08 13.00
C GLU A 39 19.91 5.51 12.55
N ASN A 40 19.68 6.81 12.35
CA ASN A 40 18.37 7.37 12.02
C ASN A 40 18.32 8.03 10.65
N CYS A 41 19.45 8.26 10.01
CA CYS A 41 19.55 9.02 8.77
C CYS A 41 20.14 8.21 7.62
N ILE A 42 19.74 8.60 6.41
CA ILE A 42 20.33 8.11 5.16
C ILE A 42 20.78 9.29 4.29
N LEU A 43 21.73 9.02 3.42
CA LEU A 43 22.08 9.93 2.34
C LEU A 43 21.26 9.55 1.10
N ILE A 44 20.45 10.47 0.63
CA ILE A 44 19.50 10.21 -0.46
C ILE A 44 19.53 11.34 -1.49
N SER A 45 19.24 11.05 -2.76
CA SER A 45 19.07 12.13 -3.73
C SER A 45 17.84 12.96 -3.40
N LYS A 46 17.94 14.27 -3.63
CA LYS A 46 16.83 15.19 -3.40
C LYS A 46 15.56 14.76 -4.13
N LYS A 47 15.70 14.27 -5.36
CA LYS A 47 14.59 13.74 -6.16
C LYS A 47 13.81 12.65 -5.43
N LEU A 48 14.48 11.66 -4.86
CA LEU A 48 13.83 10.59 -4.11
C LEU A 48 13.23 11.08 -2.79
N LYS A 49 13.92 12.00 -2.10
CA LYS A 49 13.37 12.63 -0.90
C LYS A 49 12.07 13.36 -1.18
N ASP A 50 12.02 14.14 -2.27
CA ASP A 50 10.82 14.88 -2.68
C ASP A 50 9.65 13.91 -2.97
N GLN A 51 9.93 12.73 -3.51
CA GLN A 51 8.93 11.67 -3.73
C GLN A 51 8.49 10.97 -2.41
N ILE A 52 9.37 10.85 -1.43
CA ILE A 52 8.98 10.37 -0.09
C ILE A 52 7.98 11.36 0.54
N ASP A 53 8.30 12.64 0.48
CA ASP A 53 7.50 13.71 1.08
C ASP A 53 6.17 13.94 0.33
N ASN A 54 6.14 13.63 -0.96
CA ASN A 54 4.97 13.77 -1.82
C ASN A 54 4.64 12.45 -2.54
N PRO A 55 3.83 11.59 -1.93
CA PRO A 55 3.50 10.25 -2.47
C PRO A 55 2.94 10.25 -3.90
N GLU A 56 2.20 11.30 -4.28
CA GLU A 56 1.61 11.41 -5.62
C GLU A 56 2.66 11.60 -6.73
N SER A 57 3.86 12.06 -6.37
CA SER A 57 4.97 12.24 -7.31
C SER A 57 5.85 11.01 -7.48
N THR A 58 5.51 9.90 -6.83
CA THR A 58 6.33 8.68 -6.85
C THR A 58 6.38 8.06 -8.25
N ASP A 59 7.58 7.99 -8.83
CA ASP A 59 7.84 7.31 -10.10
C ASP A 59 8.57 5.98 -9.84
N PRO A 60 7.94 4.83 -10.12
CA PRO A 60 8.56 3.53 -9.89
C PRO A 60 9.93 3.33 -10.56
N ASN A 61 10.18 4.06 -11.66
CA ASN A 61 11.46 3.96 -12.38
C ASN A 61 12.63 4.51 -11.58
N ASP A 62 12.39 5.49 -10.72
CA ASP A 62 13.43 6.10 -9.88
C ASP A 62 13.82 5.19 -8.70
N TRP A 63 12.97 4.20 -8.38
CA TRP A 63 13.13 3.30 -7.23
C TRP A 63 13.64 1.90 -7.60
N ARG A 64 14.22 1.73 -8.78
CA ARG A 64 14.78 0.44 -9.22
C ARG A 64 15.90 -0.08 -8.31
N GLY A 65 16.61 0.80 -7.63
CA GLY A 65 17.66 0.44 -6.66
C GLY A 65 17.15 -0.23 -5.38
N LEU A 66 15.82 -0.34 -5.19
CA LEU A 66 15.26 -1.00 -3.99
C LEU A 66 15.63 -2.47 -3.90
N SER A 67 15.79 -3.18 -5.01
CA SER A 67 16.23 -4.57 -5.03
C SER A 67 17.60 -4.79 -4.39
N ASP A 68 18.44 -3.78 -4.41
CA ASP A 68 19.77 -3.80 -3.81
C ASP A 68 19.78 -3.14 -2.42
N SER A 69 19.14 -1.98 -2.27
CA SER A 69 19.12 -1.23 -1.01
C SER A 69 18.37 -1.94 0.12
N MET A 70 17.41 -2.81 -0.19
CA MET A 70 16.70 -3.63 0.78
C MET A 70 17.63 -4.56 1.59
N TRP A 71 18.79 -4.90 1.05
CA TRP A 71 19.82 -5.73 1.68
C TRP A 71 20.93 -4.93 2.36
N ASN A 72 20.80 -3.62 2.42
CA ASN A 72 21.79 -2.76 3.05
C ASN A 72 21.96 -3.12 4.54
N GLU A 73 23.20 -3.09 5.03
CA GLU A 73 23.51 -3.39 6.44
C GLU A 73 23.01 -2.32 7.44
N HIS A 74 22.65 -1.13 6.94
CA HIS A 74 22.18 -0.02 7.76
C HIS A 74 20.67 0.00 7.85
N LEU A 75 20.15 -0.14 9.06
CA LEU A 75 18.71 -0.24 9.34
C LEU A 75 17.88 0.91 8.72
N PRO A 76 18.26 2.20 8.82
CA PRO A 76 17.46 3.26 8.22
C PRO A 76 17.31 3.13 6.69
N VAL A 77 18.30 2.56 6.00
CA VAL A 77 18.20 2.26 4.55
C VAL A 77 17.18 1.15 4.31
N GLN A 78 17.20 0.09 5.11
CA GLN A 78 16.21 -0.99 5.03
C GLN A 78 14.79 -0.48 5.31
N ILE A 79 14.61 0.40 6.31
CA ILE A 79 13.31 0.98 6.65
C ILE A 79 12.73 1.77 5.47
N VAL A 80 13.52 2.64 4.83
CA VAL A 80 13.08 3.40 3.66
C VAL A 80 12.79 2.46 2.49
N SER A 81 13.63 1.45 2.26
CA SER A 81 13.42 0.45 1.22
C SER A 81 12.10 -0.29 1.42
N TRP A 82 11.82 -0.75 2.64
CA TRP A 82 10.57 -1.42 2.99
C TRP A 82 9.35 -0.54 2.71
N ARG A 83 9.38 0.72 3.16
CA ARG A 83 8.29 1.69 2.95
C ARG A 83 8.01 1.90 1.47
N MET A 84 9.05 2.08 0.67
CA MET A 84 8.87 2.32 -0.75
C MET A 84 8.43 1.07 -1.50
N LEU A 85 8.89 -0.12 -1.12
CA LEU A 85 8.37 -1.38 -1.66
C LEU A 85 6.89 -1.57 -1.34
N ALA A 86 6.46 -1.24 -0.12
CA ALA A 86 5.06 -1.26 0.28
C ALA A 86 4.22 -0.26 -0.52
N ARG A 87 4.68 0.99 -0.65
CA ARG A 87 4.02 2.03 -1.44
C ARG A 87 3.88 1.66 -2.92
N LEU A 88 4.91 1.05 -3.50
CA LEU A 88 4.93 0.60 -4.89
C LEU A 88 4.23 -0.76 -5.08
N LYS A 89 3.72 -1.37 -4.01
CA LYS A 89 3.03 -2.67 -4.01
C LYS A 89 3.88 -3.80 -4.59
N ASN A 90 5.18 -3.74 -4.35
CA ASN A 90 6.11 -4.80 -4.74
C ASN A 90 6.17 -5.87 -3.66
N HIS A 91 5.14 -6.71 -3.62
CA HIS A 91 4.98 -7.74 -2.61
C HIS A 91 6.08 -8.81 -2.66
N ASP A 92 6.56 -9.14 -3.86
CA ASP A 92 7.61 -10.16 -4.04
C ASP A 92 8.90 -9.79 -3.29
N LEU A 93 9.35 -8.53 -3.42
CA LEU A 93 10.54 -8.07 -2.70
C LEU A 93 10.26 -7.83 -1.21
N LEU A 94 9.05 -7.37 -0.87
CA LEU A 94 8.65 -7.19 0.54
C LEU A 94 8.69 -8.50 1.33
N GLU A 95 8.21 -9.60 0.75
CA GLU A 95 8.22 -10.93 1.37
C GLU A 95 9.64 -11.47 1.57
N MET A 96 10.61 -11.01 0.79
CA MET A 96 12.02 -11.38 0.93
C MET A 96 12.73 -10.61 2.05
N MET A 97 12.19 -9.47 2.49
CA MET A 97 12.77 -8.67 3.56
C MET A 97 12.44 -9.26 4.94
N TYR A 98 13.46 -9.42 5.74
CA TYR A 98 13.30 -9.76 7.16
C TYR A 98 13.64 -8.54 8.01
N LEU A 99 12.65 -8.01 8.71
CA LEU A 99 12.82 -6.99 9.74
C LEU A 99 12.36 -7.59 11.07
N ASP A 100 13.12 -7.31 12.14
CA ASP A 100 12.66 -7.65 13.48
C ASP A 100 11.44 -6.80 13.88
N GLU A 101 10.82 -7.14 14.99
CA GLU A 101 9.57 -6.50 15.44
C GLU A 101 9.74 -4.98 15.61
N GLU A 102 10.84 -4.53 16.21
CA GLU A 102 11.12 -3.11 16.43
C GLU A 102 11.36 -2.36 15.12
N ALA A 103 12.11 -2.96 14.19
CA ALA A 103 12.34 -2.40 12.87
C ALA A 103 11.05 -2.34 12.03
N LEU A 104 10.21 -3.36 12.14
CA LEU A 104 8.92 -3.40 11.45
C LEU A 104 7.95 -2.34 11.98
N GLU A 105 7.90 -2.13 13.30
CA GLU A 105 7.13 -1.01 13.89
C GLU A 105 7.61 0.34 13.37
N TRP A 106 8.92 0.54 13.28
CA TRP A 106 9.48 1.75 12.70
C TRP A 106 9.10 1.91 11.22
N ALA A 107 9.19 0.84 10.44
CA ALA A 107 8.81 0.86 9.02
C ALA A 107 7.33 1.25 8.84
N LYS A 108 6.43 0.70 9.64
CA LYS A 108 4.98 0.95 9.60
C LYS A 108 4.55 2.29 10.20
N ALA A 109 5.41 2.98 10.91
CA ALA A 109 5.06 4.20 11.65
C ALA A 109 4.54 5.36 10.77
N THR A 110 4.73 5.31 9.47
CA THR A 110 4.22 6.30 8.51
C THR A 110 2.97 5.84 7.76
N GLY A 111 2.45 4.64 8.08
CA GLY A 111 1.23 4.09 7.49
C GLY A 111 1.43 3.29 6.21
N GLU A 112 2.65 3.23 5.65
CA GLU A 112 2.92 2.34 4.54
C GLU A 112 2.75 0.88 4.96
N GLY A 113 2.12 0.07 4.11
CA GLY A 113 1.87 -1.34 4.35
C GLY A 113 0.64 -1.66 5.20
N GLU A 114 0.03 -0.67 5.86
CA GLU A 114 -1.20 -0.89 6.64
C GLU A 114 -2.42 -1.13 5.75
N GLU A 115 -2.44 -0.57 4.55
CA GLU A 115 -3.57 -0.69 3.63
C GLU A 115 -3.71 -2.10 3.01
N ASP A 116 -2.63 -2.88 2.98
CA ASP A 116 -2.58 -4.17 2.31
C ASP A 116 -2.57 -5.37 3.28
N GLU A 117 -2.38 -5.19 4.58
CA GLU A 117 -2.42 -6.28 5.56
C GLU A 117 -3.87 -6.73 5.82
N GLY A 118 -4.33 -7.64 4.98
CA GLY A 118 -5.59 -8.37 5.19
C GLY A 118 -6.84 -7.69 4.66
N LYS A 119 -6.76 -6.58 3.94
CA LYS A 119 -7.91 -6.02 3.23
C LYS A 119 -8.13 -6.75 1.91
N ILE A 120 -9.11 -7.63 1.92
CA ILE A 120 -9.65 -8.21 0.71
C ILE A 120 -10.33 -7.10 -0.10
N ILE A 121 -9.87 -6.87 -1.34
CA ILE A 121 -10.47 -5.88 -2.25
C ILE A 121 -11.60 -6.53 -3.01
N HIS A 122 -12.81 -6.00 -2.83
CA HIS A 122 -14.00 -6.40 -3.61
C HIS A 122 -14.10 -5.52 -4.86
N LYS A 123 -14.34 -6.14 -6.00
CA LYS A 123 -14.53 -5.45 -7.29
C LYS A 123 -15.82 -5.89 -7.94
N ASP A 124 -16.51 -4.95 -8.60
CA ASP A 124 -17.70 -5.26 -9.39
C ASP A 124 -17.35 -5.96 -10.71
N CYS A 125 -18.35 -6.26 -11.52
CA CYS A 125 -18.17 -6.91 -12.83
C CYS A 125 -17.31 -6.12 -13.82
N ASN A 126 -17.11 -4.83 -13.59
CA ASN A 126 -16.29 -3.93 -14.41
C ASN A 126 -14.91 -3.64 -13.81
N GLY A 127 -14.58 -4.20 -12.64
CA GLY A 127 -13.33 -3.98 -11.94
C GLY A 127 -13.30 -2.72 -11.05
N ASN A 128 -14.43 -2.06 -10.82
CA ASN A 128 -14.52 -0.93 -9.88
C ASN A 128 -14.49 -1.44 -8.44
N ILE A 129 -13.71 -0.77 -7.60
CA ILE A 129 -13.58 -1.11 -6.18
C ILE A 129 -14.91 -0.82 -5.45
N LEU A 130 -15.38 -1.81 -4.71
CA LEU A 130 -16.57 -1.74 -3.85
C LEU A 130 -16.13 -1.45 -2.40
N ASN A 131 -16.88 -0.58 -1.73
CA ASN A 131 -16.70 -0.24 -0.33
C ASN A 131 -18.00 -0.48 0.45
N ASP A 132 -17.86 -0.62 1.77
CA ASP A 132 -19.03 -0.67 2.65
C ASP A 132 -19.86 0.60 2.48
N GLY A 133 -21.17 0.43 2.36
CA GLY A 133 -22.10 1.53 2.17
C GLY A 133 -22.35 1.94 0.71
N ASP A 134 -21.62 1.37 -0.25
CA ASP A 134 -21.85 1.61 -1.67
C ASP A 134 -23.21 1.10 -2.13
N SER A 135 -23.67 1.58 -3.28
CA SER A 135 -24.83 1.08 -3.98
C SER A 135 -24.43 0.40 -5.27
N VAL A 136 -25.07 -0.73 -5.55
CA VAL A 136 -24.84 -1.53 -6.75
C VAL A 136 -26.16 -1.90 -7.41
N VAL A 137 -26.11 -2.28 -8.68
CA VAL A 137 -27.24 -2.83 -9.43
C VAL A 137 -26.90 -4.23 -9.91
N LEU A 138 -27.91 -5.10 -9.88
CA LEU A 138 -27.77 -6.45 -10.44
C LEU A 138 -27.71 -6.40 -11.96
N ILE A 139 -26.76 -7.11 -12.55
CA ILE A 139 -26.61 -7.21 -14.01
C ILE A 139 -27.32 -8.41 -14.61
N LYS A 140 -27.84 -9.32 -13.78
CA LYS A 140 -28.66 -10.47 -14.18
C LYS A 140 -29.62 -10.86 -13.06
N ASP A 141 -30.62 -11.69 -13.41
CA ASP A 141 -31.53 -12.29 -12.43
C ASP A 141 -30.75 -13.28 -11.55
N LEU A 142 -30.98 -13.22 -10.23
CA LEU A 142 -30.37 -14.12 -9.26
C LEU A 142 -31.43 -14.87 -8.46
N ASP A 143 -31.36 -16.19 -8.50
CA ASP A 143 -32.19 -17.04 -7.65
C ASP A 143 -31.58 -17.13 -6.25
N VAL A 144 -32.28 -16.65 -5.26
CA VAL A 144 -31.85 -16.69 -3.86
C VAL A 144 -32.26 -18.03 -3.25
N LYS A 145 -31.33 -18.92 -3.08
CA LYS A 145 -31.56 -20.23 -2.46
C LYS A 145 -32.02 -20.06 -1.00
N GLY A 146 -33.12 -20.71 -0.67
CA GLY A 146 -33.71 -20.72 0.68
C GLY A 146 -34.75 -19.64 0.94
N ALA A 147 -34.89 -18.64 0.06
CA ALA A 147 -35.88 -17.57 0.21
C ALA A 147 -37.07 -17.66 -0.78
N ASN A 148 -37.06 -18.64 -1.70
CA ASN A 148 -38.03 -18.77 -2.80
C ASN A 148 -38.26 -17.47 -3.57
N PHE A 149 -37.19 -16.75 -3.85
CA PHE A 149 -37.20 -15.39 -4.34
C PHE A 149 -36.13 -15.22 -5.42
N THR A 150 -36.48 -14.55 -6.50
CA THR A 150 -35.53 -14.19 -7.57
C THR A 150 -35.31 -12.68 -7.57
N ALA A 151 -34.08 -12.26 -7.31
CA ALA A 151 -33.68 -10.87 -7.47
C ALA A 151 -33.49 -10.55 -8.95
N LYS A 152 -34.27 -9.60 -9.45
CA LYS A 152 -34.31 -9.25 -10.87
C LYS A 152 -33.13 -8.39 -11.30
N ARG A 153 -32.69 -8.56 -12.54
CA ARG A 153 -31.74 -7.65 -13.19
C ARG A 153 -32.24 -6.20 -13.08
N GLY A 154 -31.32 -5.31 -12.76
CA GLY A 154 -31.60 -3.89 -12.56
C GLY A 154 -32.10 -3.54 -11.17
N ALA A 155 -32.27 -4.51 -10.27
CA ALA A 155 -32.56 -4.25 -8.87
C ALA A 155 -31.38 -3.52 -8.21
N ALA A 156 -31.67 -2.40 -7.55
CA ALA A 156 -30.68 -1.66 -6.80
C ALA A 156 -30.48 -2.24 -5.40
N VAL A 157 -29.24 -2.38 -5.00
CA VAL A 157 -28.84 -2.79 -3.65
C VAL A 157 -28.07 -1.64 -3.00
N HIS A 158 -28.66 -1.05 -1.97
CA HIS A 158 -28.09 0.07 -1.26
C HIS A 158 -27.39 -0.37 0.02
N ASN A 159 -26.38 0.39 0.43
CA ASN A 159 -25.68 0.17 1.68
C ASN A 159 -25.16 -1.28 1.81
N ILE A 160 -24.42 -1.70 0.80
CA ILE A 160 -23.79 -3.03 0.79
C ILE A 160 -22.76 -3.16 1.90
N LYS A 161 -22.56 -4.39 2.36
CA LYS A 161 -21.44 -4.75 3.24
C LYS A 161 -20.53 -5.74 2.55
N LEU A 162 -19.24 -5.55 2.71
CA LEU A 162 -18.24 -6.46 2.18
C LEU A 162 -18.11 -7.68 3.09
N VAL A 163 -18.05 -8.88 2.50
CA VAL A 163 -17.74 -10.09 3.25
C VAL A 163 -16.23 -10.09 3.52
N TRP A 164 -15.85 -9.96 4.77
CA TRP A 164 -14.47 -9.69 5.20
C TRP A 164 -13.45 -10.78 4.84
N ASP A 165 -13.92 -12.02 4.64
CA ASP A 165 -13.08 -13.19 4.34
C ASP A 165 -13.24 -13.71 2.89
N ASN A 166 -14.04 -13.03 2.05
CA ASN A 166 -14.28 -13.46 0.68
C ASN A 166 -14.43 -12.26 -0.27
N ALA A 167 -13.43 -12.07 -1.12
CA ALA A 167 -13.39 -10.98 -2.11
C ALA A 167 -14.49 -11.03 -3.17
N GLU A 168 -15.11 -12.18 -3.36
CA GLU A 168 -16.13 -12.41 -4.39
C GLU A 168 -17.56 -12.25 -3.88
N GLN A 169 -17.74 -11.93 -2.60
CA GLN A 169 -19.06 -11.84 -1.97
C GLN A 169 -19.27 -10.48 -1.28
N ILE A 170 -20.49 -9.99 -1.42
CA ILE A 170 -21.03 -8.85 -0.70
C ILE A 170 -22.37 -9.22 -0.10
N GLU A 171 -22.78 -8.49 0.93
CA GLU A 171 -24.10 -8.61 1.53
C GLU A 171 -24.92 -7.36 1.25
N GLY A 172 -26.19 -7.53 1.05
CA GLY A 172 -27.11 -6.40 0.84
C GLY A 172 -28.57 -6.80 0.94
N ARG A 173 -29.45 -5.81 0.92
CA ARG A 173 -30.88 -6.02 0.95
C ARG A 173 -31.49 -5.80 -0.44
N VAL A 174 -32.23 -6.79 -0.91
CA VAL A 174 -33.03 -6.71 -2.11
C VAL A 174 -34.49 -7.01 -1.72
N GLU A 175 -35.43 -6.11 -2.06
CA GLU A 175 -36.84 -6.23 -1.72
C GLU A 175 -37.11 -6.54 -0.23
N GLY A 176 -36.27 -5.95 0.66
CA GLY A 176 -36.40 -6.14 2.10
C GLY A 176 -35.74 -7.40 2.65
N GLN A 177 -35.18 -8.25 1.83
CA GLN A 177 -34.51 -9.48 2.22
C GLN A 177 -32.97 -9.28 2.19
N HIS A 178 -32.30 -9.71 3.25
CA HIS A 178 -30.85 -9.71 3.33
C HIS A 178 -30.30 -10.94 2.62
N ILE A 179 -29.45 -10.72 1.61
CA ILE A 179 -28.86 -11.77 0.80
C ILE A 179 -27.35 -11.57 0.60
N VAL A 180 -26.66 -12.65 0.31
CA VAL A 180 -25.26 -12.64 -0.13
C VAL A 180 -25.24 -12.67 -1.66
N ILE A 181 -24.49 -11.77 -2.27
CA ILE A 181 -24.44 -11.59 -3.72
C ILE A 181 -22.99 -11.71 -4.18
N LEU A 182 -22.75 -12.42 -5.29
CA LEU A 182 -21.44 -12.47 -5.91
C LEU A 182 -21.13 -11.14 -6.60
N THR A 183 -19.94 -10.61 -6.38
CA THR A 183 -19.50 -9.32 -6.93
C THR A 183 -19.48 -9.27 -8.45
N GLN A 184 -19.28 -10.42 -9.10
CA GLN A 184 -19.32 -10.54 -10.57
C GLN A 184 -20.73 -10.28 -11.17
N TYR A 185 -21.77 -10.27 -10.36
CA TYR A 185 -23.15 -10.05 -10.79
C TYR A 185 -23.69 -8.67 -10.46
N VAL A 186 -22.86 -7.79 -9.97
CA VAL A 186 -23.22 -6.43 -9.62
C VAL A 186 -22.36 -5.41 -10.35
N LYS A 187 -22.92 -4.22 -10.53
CA LYS A 187 -22.25 -3.05 -11.07
C LYS A 187 -22.39 -1.91 -10.09
N LYS A 188 -21.26 -1.28 -9.74
CA LYS A 188 -21.27 -0.10 -8.88
C LYS A 188 -22.05 1.04 -9.52
N THR A 189 -22.95 1.67 -8.77
CA THR A 189 -23.64 2.90 -9.16
C THR A 189 -22.88 4.10 -8.57
N LYS A 190 -23.00 5.22 -9.26
CA LYS A 190 -22.41 6.47 -8.78
C LYS A 190 -23.17 7.05 -7.60
#